data_22cb2b33f093b1a5465460d14ba2810d
#
_entry.id   22cb2b33f093b1a5465460d14ba2810d
#
_cell.length_a   1.000
_cell.length_b   1.000
_cell.length_c   1.000
_cell.angle_alpha   90.00
_cell.angle_beta   90.00
_cell.angle_gamma   90.00
#
_symmetry.space_group_name_H-M   'P 1'
#
loop_
_entity.id
_entity.type
_entity.pdbx_description
1 polymer ?
#
loop_
_entity_poly.entity_id
_entity_poly.type
_entity_poly.pdbx_seq_one_letter_code
_entity_poly.pdbx_strand_id
1 'polypeptide(L)'
;MAKSTSAKHSEHRDTLQLRLREGLLIALVAVCVYIFVSLVSYDPADPGWSRTGAGEGIHNAGGPVGAWLADVFYALFGYMAYLFPAMLAFRAAKLFQHRLHPGGFDSVVFALRSIGFVLVMIASTGLAATEDHGGSLLPFGTG
;
A
#
# COMPACT_ATOMS: atom_id res chain seq x y z
N MET A 1 -8.88 1.45 49.24
CA MET A 1 -9.76 1.00 48.13
C MET A 1 -9.44 1.58 46.76
N ALA A 2 -8.70 2.68 46.61
CA ALA A 2 -8.41 3.35 45.32
C ALA A 2 -7.38 2.63 44.42
N LYS A 3 -6.51 1.79 44.95
CA LYS A 3 -5.41 1.12 44.21
C LYS A 3 -5.89 -0.02 43.28
N SER A 4 -7.03 -0.63 43.58
CA SER A 4 -7.60 -1.75 42.79
C SER A 4 -8.27 -1.29 41.49
N THR A 5 -8.84 -0.08 41.47
CA THR A 5 -9.54 0.46 40.30
C THR A 5 -8.58 0.96 39.23
N SER A 6 -7.42 1.49 39.62
CA SER A 6 -6.38 1.94 38.70
C SER A 6 -5.70 0.77 37.96
N ALA A 7 -5.45 -0.35 38.64
CA ALA A 7 -4.86 -1.54 38.03
C ALA A 7 -5.79 -2.18 36.99
N LYS A 8 -7.09 -2.22 37.26
CA LYS A 8 -8.09 -2.76 36.34
C LYS A 8 -8.27 -1.90 35.07
N HIS A 9 -8.06 -0.59 35.19
CA HIS A 9 -8.12 0.35 34.06
C HIS A 9 -6.89 0.25 33.15
N SER A 10 -5.71 0.01 33.73
CA SER A 10 -4.48 -0.19 32.92
C SER A 10 -4.53 -1.52 32.16
N GLU A 11 -4.95 -2.60 32.79
CA GLU A 11 -5.07 -3.92 32.18
C GLU A 11 -6.08 -3.95 31.01
N HIS A 12 -7.19 -3.20 31.14
CA HIS A 12 -8.17 -3.08 30.06
C HIS A 12 -7.64 -2.25 28.87
N ARG A 13 -6.85 -1.22 29.11
CA ARG A 13 -6.20 -0.43 28.06
C ARG A 13 -5.16 -1.24 27.30
N ASP A 14 -4.38 -2.05 28.00
CA ASP A 14 -3.34 -2.87 27.39
C ASP A 14 -3.94 -3.96 26.48
N THR A 15 -5.02 -4.60 26.92
CA THR A 15 -5.75 -5.58 26.10
C THR A 15 -6.44 -4.96 24.89
N LEU A 16 -6.99 -3.77 25.00
CA LEU A 16 -7.56 -3.02 23.86
C LEU A 16 -6.50 -2.64 22.84
N GLN A 17 -5.35 -2.15 23.28
CA GLN A 17 -4.23 -1.80 22.39
C GLN A 17 -3.70 -3.01 21.64
N LEU A 18 -3.61 -4.18 22.30
CA LEU A 18 -3.20 -5.42 21.67
C LEU A 18 -4.19 -5.84 20.57
N ARG A 19 -5.49 -5.83 20.86
CA ARG A 19 -6.54 -6.16 19.88
C ARG A 19 -6.60 -5.18 18.70
N LEU A 20 -6.43 -3.88 18.97
CA LEU A 20 -6.36 -2.86 17.92
C LEU A 20 -5.15 -3.06 16.99
N ARG A 21 -4.00 -3.42 17.54
CA ARG A 21 -2.81 -3.74 16.74
C ARG A 21 -3.00 -5.00 15.89
N GLU A 22 -3.69 -6.00 16.41
CA GLU A 22 -4.04 -7.21 15.64
C GLU A 22 -4.98 -6.89 14.49
N GLY A 23 -6.03 -6.13 14.75
CA GLY A 23 -6.97 -5.68 13.74
C GLY A 23 -6.29 -4.84 12.65
N LEU A 24 -5.40 -3.93 13.05
CA LEU A 24 -4.62 -3.11 12.12
C LEU A 24 -3.68 -3.94 11.23
N LEU A 25 -3.05 -4.97 11.79
CA LEU A 25 -2.21 -5.89 11.01
C LEU A 25 -3.00 -6.64 9.96
N ILE A 26 -4.15 -7.20 10.35
CA ILE A 26 -5.03 -7.92 9.43
C ILE A 26 -5.52 -6.98 8.33
N ALA A 27 -5.94 -5.77 8.69
CA ALA A 27 -6.37 -4.76 7.73
C ALA A 27 -5.23 -4.36 6.76
N LEU A 28 -4.01 -4.19 7.27
CA LEU A 28 -2.84 -3.85 6.45
C LEU A 28 -2.52 -4.97 5.45
N VAL A 29 -2.56 -6.23 5.88
CA VAL A 29 -2.34 -7.39 4.99
C VAL A 29 -3.44 -7.47 3.94
N ALA A 30 -4.70 -7.28 4.33
CA ALA A 30 -5.83 -7.29 3.39
C ALA A 30 -5.70 -6.20 2.33
N VAL A 31 -5.34 -4.97 2.73
CA VAL A 31 -5.08 -3.85 1.80
C VAL A 31 -3.90 -4.17 0.88
N CYS A 32 -2.82 -4.74 1.41
CA CYS A 32 -1.66 -5.14 0.61
C CYS A 32 -2.05 -6.15 -0.48
N VAL A 33 -2.77 -7.20 -0.11
CA VAL A 33 -3.25 -8.23 -1.04
C VAL A 33 -4.21 -7.62 -2.07
N TYR A 34 -5.12 -6.76 -1.64
CA TYR A 34 -6.07 -6.09 -2.52
C TYR A 34 -5.37 -5.22 -3.58
N ILE A 35 -4.42 -4.38 -3.18
CA ILE A 35 -3.63 -3.55 -4.11
C ILE A 35 -2.84 -4.43 -5.06
N PHE A 36 -2.19 -5.48 -4.54
CA PHE A 36 -1.42 -6.41 -5.37
C PHE A 36 -2.28 -7.10 -6.43
N VAL A 37 -3.43 -7.64 -6.03
CA VAL A 37 -4.38 -8.29 -6.95
C VAL A 37 -4.90 -7.30 -8.00
N SER A 38 -5.25 -6.08 -7.58
CA SER A 38 -5.71 -5.03 -8.50
C SER A 38 -4.65 -4.65 -9.54
N LEU A 39 -3.37 -4.56 -9.13
CA LEU A 39 -2.26 -4.26 -10.05
C LEU A 39 -1.97 -5.42 -11.00
N VAL A 40 -1.99 -6.67 -10.52
CA VAL A 40 -1.72 -7.86 -11.36
C VAL A 40 -2.84 -8.08 -12.38
N SER A 41 -4.08 -7.76 -12.02
CA SER A 41 -5.25 -7.87 -12.90
C SER A 41 -5.60 -6.57 -13.63
N TYR A 42 -4.65 -5.64 -13.75
CA TYR A 42 -4.86 -4.40 -14.49
C TYR A 42 -5.15 -4.68 -15.97
N ASP A 43 -6.25 -4.11 -16.47
CA ASP A 43 -6.60 -4.11 -17.88
C ASP A 43 -6.81 -2.69 -18.37
N PRO A 44 -6.12 -2.25 -19.44
CA PRO A 44 -6.30 -0.93 -20.03
C PRO A 44 -7.71 -0.68 -20.59
N ALA A 45 -8.51 -1.71 -20.83
CA ALA A 45 -9.89 -1.59 -21.30
C ALA A 45 -10.88 -1.23 -20.17
N ASP A 46 -10.50 -1.46 -18.91
CA ASP A 46 -11.33 -1.14 -17.76
C ASP A 46 -11.48 0.37 -17.56
N PRO A 47 -12.64 0.83 -17.07
CA PRO A 47 -12.80 2.23 -16.68
C PRO A 47 -11.91 2.57 -15.49
N GLY A 48 -11.15 3.65 -15.61
CA GLY A 48 -10.20 4.09 -14.60
C GLY A 48 -10.22 5.61 -14.40
N TRP A 49 -9.17 6.12 -13.80
CA TRP A 49 -8.98 7.56 -13.63
C TRP A 49 -8.56 8.25 -14.95
N SER A 50 -7.72 7.60 -15.72
CA SER A 50 -7.20 8.13 -16.97
C SER A 50 -8.07 7.79 -18.18
N ARG A 51 -9.03 6.88 -18.06
CA ARG A 51 -9.82 6.31 -19.16
C ARG A 51 -11.27 6.07 -18.78
N THR A 52 -12.16 6.25 -19.76
CA THR A 52 -13.60 5.99 -19.58
C THR A 52 -13.99 4.52 -19.74
N GLY A 53 -13.04 3.66 -20.16
CA GLY A 53 -13.28 2.25 -20.43
C GLY A 53 -13.92 1.98 -21.81
N ALA A 54 -13.80 0.75 -22.28
CA ALA A 54 -14.36 0.30 -23.57
C ALA A 54 -15.83 -0.15 -23.51
N GLY A 55 -16.47 -0.14 -22.31
CA GLY A 55 -17.89 -0.46 -22.14
C GLY A 55 -18.24 -1.95 -22.04
N GLU A 56 -17.28 -2.87 -22.05
CA GLU A 56 -17.48 -4.32 -22.04
C GLU A 56 -17.38 -4.98 -20.64
N GLY A 57 -17.67 -4.25 -19.58
CA GLY A 57 -17.56 -4.77 -18.21
C GLY A 57 -16.22 -4.45 -17.57
N ILE A 58 -15.95 -5.02 -16.40
CA ILE A 58 -14.72 -4.81 -15.63
C ILE A 58 -14.00 -6.14 -15.51
N HIS A 59 -12.77 -6.18 -16.00
CA HIS A 59 -11.91 -7.37 -16.00
C HIS A 59 -11.01 -7.44 -14.74
N ASN A 60 -10.80 -6.30 -14.08
CA ASN A 60 -9.97 -6.24 -12.89
C ASN A 60 -10.56 -7.08 -11.74
N ALA A 61 -9.75 -7.99 -11.16
CA ALA A 61 -10.18 -8.85 -10.07
C ALA A 61 -10.55 -8.07 -8.78
N GLY A 62 -10.07 -6.84 -8.62
CA GLY A 62 -10.46 -5.92 -7.56
C GLY A 62 -11.76 -5.16 -7.84
N GLY A 63 -12.45 -5.45 -8.96
CA GLY A 63 -13.66 -4.75 -9.38
C GLY A 63 -13.42 -3.30 -9.79
N PRO A 64 -14.48 -2.43 -9.80
CA PRO A 64 -14.36 -1.04 -10.25
C PRO A 64 -13.33 -0.23 -9.45
N VAL A 65 -13.29 -0.45 -8.15
CA VAL A 65 -12.34 0.25 -7.26
C VAL A 65 -10.93 -0.22 -7.50
N GLY A 66 -10.73 -1.52 -7.74
CA GLY A 66 -9.43 -2.09 -8.09
C GLY A 66 -8.92 -1.59 -9.44
N ALA A 67 -9.78 -1.55 -10.46
CA ALA A 67 -9.46 -1.01 -11.77
C ALA A 67 -9.03 0.45 -11.69
N TRP A 68 -9.80 1.28 -10.98
CA TRP A 68 -9.50 2.69 -10.78
C TRP A 68 -8.18 2.91 -10.02
N LEU A 69 -7.96 2.17 -8.93
CA LEU A 69 -6.71 2.21 -8.17
C LEU A 69 -5.52 1.79 -9.03
N ALA A 70 -5.63 0.68 -9.74
CA ALA A 70 -4.56 0.19 -10.59
C ALA A 70 -4.21 1.19 -11.68
N ASP A 71 -5.21 1.81 -12.33
CA ASP A 71 -5.01 2.83 -13.35
C ASP A 71 -4.26 4.06 -12.81
N VAL A 72 -4.65 4.56 -11.62
CA VAL A 72 -3.93 5.65 -10.94
C VAL A 72 -2.47 5.28 -10.65
N PHE A 73 -2.23 4.08 -10.10
CA PHE A 73 -0.88 3.64 -9.79
C PHE A 73 -0.02 3.46 -11.04
N TYR A 74 -0.57 2.89 -12.11
CA TYR A 74 0.15 2.76 -13.37
C TYR A 74 0.38 4.09 -14.07
N ALA A 75 -0.60 5.01 -14.04
CA ALA A 75 -0.45 6.34 -14.62
C ALA A 75 0.65 7.17 -13.93
N LEU A 76 0.78 7.04 -12.59
CA LEU A 76 1.76 7.80 -11.81
C LEU A 76 3.14 7.14 -11.74
N PHE A 77 3.19 5.81 -11.67
CA PHE A 77 4.41 5.07 -11.31
C PHE A 77 4.79 3.98 -12.32
N GLY A 78 3.96 3.71 -13.31
CA GLY A 78 4.19 2.63 -14.25
C GLY A 78 4.39 1.29 -13.54
N TYR A 79 5.32 0.48 -14.01
CA TYR A 79 5.64 -0.81 -13.38
C TYR A 79 6.22 -0.70 -11.96
N MET A 80 6.74 0.47 -11.57
CA MET A 80 7.21 0.72 -10.19
C MET A 80 6.06 0.70 -9.17
N ALA A 81 4.80 0.74 -9.61
CA ALA A 81 3.61 0.60 -8.76
C ALA A 81 3.64 -0.68 -7.90
N TYR A 82 4.26 -1.76 -8.38
CA TYR A 82 4.41 -3.01 -7.63
C TYR A 82 5.26 -2.89 -6.35
N LEU A 83 6.07 -1.86 -6.24
CA LEU A 83 6.84 -1.61 -5.01
C LEU A 83 5.94 -1.21 -3.83
N PHE A 84 4.74 -0.66 -4.09
CA PHE A 84 3.80 -0.31 -3.01
C PHE A 84 3.32 -1.52 -2.21
N PRO A 85 2.72 -2.55 -2.82
CA PRO A 85 2.35 -3.75 -2.08
C PRO A 85 3.56 -4.45 -1.47
N ALA A 86 4.73 -4.45 -2.12
CA ALA A 86 5.95 -5.02 -1.56
C ALA A 86 6.40 -4.27 -0.28
N MET A 87 6.35 -2.94 -0.29
CA MET A 87 6.64 -2.13 0.89
C MET A 87 5.63 -2.38 2.02
N LEU A 88 4.34 -2.44 1.70
CA LEU A 88 3.29 -2.73 2.68
C LEU A 88 3.46 -4.13 3.29
N ALA A 89 3.79 -5.14 2.48
CA ALA A 89 4.08 -6.49 2.94
C ALA A 89 5.29 -6.51 3.90
N PHE A 90 6.36 -5.81 3.54
CA PHE A 90 7.53 -5.68 4.40
C PHE A 90 7.20 -4.99 5.73
N ARG A 91 6.33 -3.98 5.72
CA ARG A 91 5.84 -3.31 6.93
C ARG A 91 4.98 -4.21 7.79
N ALA A 92 4.07 -4.97 7.17
CA ALA A 92 3.26 -5.95 7.88
C ALA A 92 4.14 -7.02 8.56
N ALA A 93 5.15 -7.53 7.85
CA ALA A 93 6.10 -8.49 8.40
C ALA A 93 6.92 -7.91 9.56
N LYS A 94 7.40 -6.68 9.44
CA LYS A 94 8.10 -5.97 10.54
C LYS A 94 7.19 -5.77 11.76
N LEU A 95 5.96 -5.36 11.55
CA LEU A 95 4.99 -5.16 12.62
C LEU A 95 4.65 -6.49 13.33
N PHE A 96 4.62 -7.60 12.59
CA PHE A 96 4.46 -8.94 13.13
C PHE A 96 5.70 -9.38 13.95
N GLN A 97 6.91 -9.12 13.46
CA GLN A 97 8.16 -9.44 14.17
C GLN A 97 8.31 -8.62 15.48
N HIS A 98 7.86 -7.37 15.50
CA HIS A 98 7.85 -6.54 16.71
C HIS A 98 6.90 -7.03 17.81
N ARG A 99 6.02 -8.00 17.54
CA ARG A 99 5.29 -8.73 18.56
C ARG A 99 6.22 -9.50 19.52
N LEU A 100 7.38 -9.91 19.03
CA LEU A 100 8.36 -10.70 19.80
C LEU A 100 9.34 -9.83 20.59
N HIS A 101 9.45 -8.53 20.26
CA HIS A 101 10.35 -7.59 20.93
C HIS A 101 9.65 -6.21 21.03
N PRO A 102 9.21 -5.78 22.22
CA PRO A 102 8.55 -4.49 22.41
C PRO A 102 9.57 -3.34 22.36
N GLY A 103 9.98 -2.98 21.18
CA GLY A 103 10.63 -1.70 20.88
C GLY A 103 9.58 -0.70 20.43
N GLY A 104 9.57 0.51 20.99
CA GLY A 104 8.55 1.52 20.69
C GLY A 104 8.43 1.81 19.18
N PHE A 105 7.20 1.96 18.70
CA PHE A 105 6.92 2.39 17.33
C PHE A 105 7.27 3.88 17.20
N ASP A 106 8.34 4.16 16.48
CA ASP A 106 8.74 5.52 16.17
C ASP A 106 8.02 6.02 14.91
N SER A 107 6.93 6.74 15.12
CA SER A 107 6.09 7.28 14.05
C SER A 107 6.84 8.27 13.15
N VAL A 108 7.83 8.97 13.68
CA VAL A 108 8.66 9.93 12.92
C VAL A 108 9.55 9.19 11.93
N VAL A 109 10.22 8.14 12.38
CA VAL A 109 11.04 7.28 11.49
C VAL A 109 10.17 6.62 10.43
N PHE A 110 8.94 6.25 10.77
CA PHE A 110 7.98 5.72 9.80
C PHE A 110 7.64 6.76 8.73
N ALA A 111 7.26 7.97 9.13
CA ALA A 111 6.90 9.05 8.21
C ALA A 111 8.06 9.40 7.27
N LEU A 112 9.27 9.58 7.81
CA LEU A 112 10.48 9.89 7.03
C LEU A 112 10.80 8.80 5.99
N ARG A 113 10.69 7.53 6.36
CA ARG A 113 10.91 6.41 5.42
C ARG A 113 9.84 6.34 4.34
N SER A 114 8.58 6.64 4.67
CA SER A 114 7.48 6.66 3.71
C SER A 114 7.64 7.81 2.72
N ILE A 115 8.01 9.00 3.17
CA ILE A 115 8.33 10.15 2.32
C ILE A 115 9.53 9.82 1.39
N GLY A 116 10.61 9.27 1.95
CA GLY A 116 11.78 8.85 1.16
C GLY A 116 11.42 7.82 0.09
N PHE A 117 10.57 6.86 0.41
CA PHE A 117 10.08 5.88 -0.56
C PHE A 117 9.30 6.54 -1.70
N VAL A 118 8.35 7.44 -1.39
CA VAL A 118 7.58 8.17 -2.41
C VAL A 118 8.49 9.01 -3.31
N LEU A 119 9.48 9.69 -2.73
CA LEU A 119 10.46 10.47 -3.50
C LEU A 119 11.29 9.58 -4.45
N VAL A 120 11.74 8.43 -3.98
CA VAL A 120 12.46 7.46 -4.83
C VAL A 120 11.57 6.95 -5.95
N MET A 121 10.29 6.68 -5.68
CA MET A 121 9.33 6.25 -6.70
C MET A 121 9.14 7.32 -7.78
N ILE A 122 8.94 8.57 -7.38
CA ILE A 122 8.79 9.69 -8.34
C ILE A 122 10.07 9.87 -9.15
N ALA A 123 11.23 9.85 -8.51
CA ALA A 123 12.52 10.01 -9.19
C ALA A 123 12.80 8.86 -10.17
N SER A 124 12.52 7.61 -9.79
CA SER A 124 12.72 6.45 -10.68
C SER A 124 11.79 6.45 -11.87
N THR A 125 10.54 6.88 -11.69
CA THR A 125 9.57 7.02 -12.79
C THR A 125 9.99 8.14 -13.76
N GLY A 126 10.45 9.28 -13.22
CA GLY A 126 10.99 10.36 -14.03
C GLY A 126 12.23 9.96 -14.83
N LEU A 127 13.15 9.21 -14.21
CA LEU A 127 14.35 8.72 -14.88
C LEU A 127 14.00 7.71 -15.99
N ALA A 128 13.08 6.78 -15.71
CA ALA A 128 12.61 5.82 -16.71
C ALA A 128 11.96 6.48 -17.94
N ALA A 129 11.30 7.62 -17.74
CA ALA A 129 10.68 8.38 -18.82
C ALA A 129 11.72 9.14 -19.70
N THR A 130 12.94 9.37 -19.20
CA THR A 130 14.01 10.05 -19.96
C THR A 130 14.89 9.08 -20.76
N GLU A 131 14.86 7.80 -20.45
CA GLU A 131 15.61 6.77 -21.20
C GLU A 131 14.79 6.35 -22.43
N ASP A 132 15.13 6.92 -23.58
CA ASP A 132 14.53 6.63 -24.91
C ASP A 132 15.04 5.29 -25.48
N HIS A 133 15.03 4.23 -24.68
CA HIS A 133 15.38 2.88 -25.07
C HIS A 133 14.10 2.08 -25.24
N GLY A 134 13.55 2.02 -26.41
CA GLY A 134 12.66 1.04 -27.07
C GLY A 134 11.73 0.12 -26.26
N GLY A 135 11.55 0.37 -24.98
CA GLY A 135 10.69 -0.33 -24.05
C GLY A 135 10.38 0.59 -22.89
N SER A 136 9.35 1.41 -23.03
CA SER A 136 8.93 2.27 -21.94
C SER A 136 8.48 1.42 -20.76
N LEU A 137 9.04 1.68 -19.57
CA LEU A 137 8.58 1.10 -18.32
C LEU A 137 7.18 1.63 -17.93
N LEU A 138 6.64 2.55 -18.73
CA LEU A 138 5.31 3.11 -18.55
C LEU A 138 4.34 2.40 -19.49
N PRO A 139 3.22 1.84 -19.01
CA PRO A 139 2.24 1.15 -19.84
C PRO A 139 1.53 2.07 -20.84
N PHE A 140 1.69 3.38 -20.71
CA PHE A 140 1.08 4.40 -21.58
C PHE A 140 2.03 4.99 -22.63
N GLY A 141 3.29 4.53 -22.67
CA GLY A 141 4.31 5.14 -23.49
C GLY A 141 4.74 6.52 -22.97
N THR A 142 5.75 7.09 -23.61
CA THR A 142 6.08 8.51 -23.47
C THR A 142 5.09 9.28 -24.34
N GLY A 143 4.00 9.79 -23.78
CA GLY A 143 3.05 10.65 -24.50
C GLY A 143 3.67 11.97 -24.87
#